data_91b28b831c3b834191431d07672ec3e9
#
_entry.id   91b28b831c3b834191431d07672ec3e9
#
_cell.length_a   1.000
_cell.length_b   1.000
_cell.length_c   1.000
_cell.angle_alpha   90.00
_cell.angle_beta   90.00
_cell.angle_gamma   90.00
#
_symmetry.space_group_name_H-M   'P 1'
#
loop_
_entity.id
_entity.type
_entity.pdbx_description
1 polymer ?
#
loop_
_entity_poly.entity_id
_entity_poly.type
_entity_poly.pdbx_seq_one_letter_code
_entity_poly.pdbx_strand_id
1 'polypeptide(L)'
;MRSFVKWVGGKADLAPQIMARMPNKIRTYVEPFLGGGAVFFALGSRCESAFLADTNEHLVSAFWAVRGYPEELGKRLAALEAEYNGAADQEGFYYRVRGEQPVDAMTKAVRLIFLNRAGFNGLWRENKKGEMNVPWGKKTQIALPGPVVLDQCSRALSKASIRRMG
;
A
#
# COMPACT_ATOMS: atom_id res chain seq x y z
N MET A 1 8.40 12.10 0.46
CA MET A 1 7.45 11.40 -0.45
C MET A 1 6.37 10.73 0.39
N ARG A 2 5.13 10.67 -0.07
CA ARG A 2 4.02 9.99 0.64
C ARG A 2 3.88 8.53 0.16
N SER A 3 3.45 7.65 1.06
CA SER A 3 3.10 6.27 0.72
C SER A 3 1.89 6.19 -0.22
N PHE A 4 1.83 5.14 -1.03
CA PHE A 4 0.69 4.82 -1.91
C PHE A 4 -0.51 4.21 -1.16
N VAL A 5 -0.34 3.79 0.10
CA VAL A 5 -1.39 3.28 0.98
C VAL A 5 -1.45 4.05 2.30
N LYS A 6 -2.64 4.09 2.90
CA LYS A 6 -2.82 4.48 4.30
C LYS A 6 -2.67 3.22 5.17
N TRP A 7 -2.02 3.34 6.31
CA TRP A 7 -1.88 2.21 7.22
C TRP A 7 -2.06 2.64 8.66
N VAL A 8 -2.87 1.88 9.40
CA VAL A 8 -3.16 2.18 10.81
C VAL A 8 -1.88 2.06 11.62
N GLY A 9 -1.66 3.01 12.52
CA GLY A 9 -0.41 3.09 13.28
C GLY A 9 0.79 3.57 12.46
N GLY A 10 0.57 3.97 11.19
CA GLY A 10 1.61 4.55 10.35
C GLY A 10 2.29 5.75 11.01
N LYS A 11 3.59 5.89 10.79
CA LYS A 11 4.44 6.91 11.42
C LYS A 11 4.56 8.20 10.59
N ALA A 12 3.59 8.49 9.71
CA ALA A 12 3.66 9.66 8.81
C ALA A 12 3.82 10.98 9.58
N ASP A 13 3.04 11.17 10.64
CA ASP A 13 3.08 12.39 11.46
C ASP A 13 4.35 12.47 12.31
N LEU A 14 4.96 11.34 12.65
CA LEU A 14 6.21 11.25 13.40
C LEU A 14 7.45 11.27 12.49
N ALA A 15 7.29 11.06 11.19
CA ALA A 15 8.41 10.95 10.26
C ALA A 15 9.36 12.16 10.32
N PRO A 16 8.91 13.44 10.41
CA PRO A 16 9.82 14.57 10.55
C PRO A 16 10.69 14.49 11.81
N GLN A 17 10.12 14.08 12.94
CA GLN A 17 10.84 13.97 14.22
C GLN A 17 11.83 12.79 14.18
N ILE A 18 11.45 11.67 13.54
CA ILE A 18 12.32 10.52 13.35
C ILE A 18 13.49 10.91 12.45
N MET A 19 13.21 11.58 11.32
CA MET A 19 14.24 12.02 10.37
C MET A 19 15.26 13.00 10.99
N ALA A 20 14.82 13.87 11.90
CA ALA A 20 15.70 14.79 12.61
C ALA A 20 16.70 14.08 13.53
N ARG A 21 16.42 12.85 13.96
CA ARG A 21 17.26 12.06 14.84
C ARG A 21 18.06 10.97 14.11
N MET A 22 17.77 10.74 12.84
CA MET A 22 18.48 9.76 12.03
C MET A 22 19.75 10.34 11.40
N PRO A 23 20.79 9.53 11.19
CA PRO A 23 21.98 9.94 10.45
C PRO A 23 21.63 10.43 9.02
N ASN A 24 22.42 11.36 8.50
CA ASN A 24 22.26 11.85 7.12
C ASN A 24 22.61 10.79 6.07
N LYS A 25 23.45 9.81 6.42
CA LYS A 25 23.83 8.67 5.56
C LYS A 25 23.61 7.38 6.33
N ILE A 26 22.87 6.46 5.72
CA ILE A 26 22.52 5.16 6.28
C ILE A 26 22.92 4.11 5.24
N ARG A 27 23.81 3.20 5.60
CA ARG A 27 24.22 2.12 4.71
C ARG A 27 23.08 1.14 4.48
N THR A 28 22.48 0.64 5.56
CA THR A 28 21.37 -0.30 5.50
C THR A 28 20.29 0.13 6.47
N TYR A 29 19.07 0.29 5.95
CA TYR A 29 17.88 0.55 6.75
C TYR A 29 17.06 -0.74 6.90
N VAL A 30 16.60 -1.03 8.11
CA VAL A 30 15.78 -2.22 8.40
C VAL A 30 14.45 -1.80 9.01
N GLU A 31 13.35 -2.19 8.39
CA GLU A 31 11.98 -1.94 8.89
C GLU A 31 11.18 -3.25 8.88
N PRO A 32 11.18 -4.01 10.02
CA PRO A 32 10.55 -5.32 10.10
C PRO A 32 9.03 -5.25 10.28
N PHE A 33 8.48 -4.08 10.58
CA PHE A 33 7.05 -3.78 10.67
C PHE A 33 6.72 -2.63 9.73
N LEU A 34 6.81 -2.91 8.42
CA LEU A 34 6.78 -1.92 7.36
C LEU A 34 5.51 -1.05 7.37
N GLY A 35 4.33 -1.68 7.54
CA GLY A 35 3.07 -0.99 7.41
C GLY A 35 2.99 -0.18 6.12
N GLY A 36 2.58 1.09 6.20
CA GLY A 36 2.55 1.98 5.04
C GLY A 36 3.92 2.47 4.56
N GLY A 37 5.03 2.10 5.19
CA GLY A 37 6.38 2.51 4.79
C GLY A 37 6.67 4.00 4.96
N ALA A 38 5.98 4.67 5.88
CA ALA A 38 6.09 6.13 6.03
C ALA A 38 7.51 6.59 6.35
N VAL A 39 8.23 5.85 7.22
CA VAL A 39 9.61 6.16 7.59
C VAL A 39 10.55 5.88 6.43
N PHE A 40 10.42 4.70 5.79
CA PHE A 40 11.21 4.36 4.62
C PHE A 40 11.10 5.41 3.51
N PHE A 41 9.87 5.80 3.14
CA PHE A 41 9.68 6.81 2.10
C PHE A 41 10.19 8.21 2.50
N ALA A 42 10.21 8.53 3.81
CA ALA A 42 10.77 9.77 4.30
C ALA A 42 12.31 9.81 4.26
N LEU A 43 12.98 8.66 4.31
CA LEU A 43 14.45 8.57 4.20
C LEU A 43 14.98 9.09 2.86
N GLY A 44 14.24 8.88 1.78
CA GLY A 44 14.65 9.34 0.44
C GLY A 44 16.02 8.77 0.03
N SER A 45 16.96 9.65 -0.32
CA SER A 45 18.32 9.27 -0.73
C SER A 45 19.28 8.99 0.42
N ARG A 46 18.86 9.17 1.68
CA ARG A 46 19.75 8.97 2.84
C ARG A 46 20.20 7.52 3.04
N CYS A 47 19.48 6.55 2.49
CA CYS A 47 19.77 5.13 2.68
C CYS A 47 20.24 4.50 1.36
N GLU A 48 21.30 3.68 1.42
CA GLU A 48 21.89 2.99 0.27
C GLU A 48 21.13 1.71 -0.06
N SER A 49 20.73 0.97 0.96
CA SER A 49 19.95 -0.26 0.85
C SER A 49 18.91 -0.37 1.95
N ALA A 50 17.83 -1.11 1.72
CA ALA A 50 16.80 -1.33 2.72
C ALA A 50 16.36 -2.80 2.78
N PHE A 51 16.03 -3.26 3.98
CA PHE A 51 15.33 -4.52 4.22
C PHE A 51 13.97 -4.19 4.87
N LEU A 52 12.90 -4.47 4.14
CA LEU A 52 11.53 -4.12 4.50
C LEU A 52 10.73 -5.40 4.68
N ALA A 53 10.02 -5.52 5.78
CA ALA A 53 9.20 -6.71 6.04
C ALA A 53 7.87 -6.37 6.71
N ASP A 54 6.89 -7.23 6.47
CA ASP A 54 5.60 -7.19 7.16
C ASP A 54 5.01 -8.62 7.22
N THR A 55 4.11 -8.85 8.17
CA THR A 55 3.37 -10.12 8.29
C THR A 55 2.23 -10.20 7.28
N ASN A 56 1.66 -9.05 6.89
CA ASN A 56 0.51 -8.98 6.00
C ASN A 56 0.90 -9.25 4.55
N GLU A 57 0.45 -10.39 4.03
CA GLU A 57 0.77 -10.84 2.68
C GLU A 57 0.25 -9.89 1.58
N HIS A 58 -0.95 -9.34 1.74
CA HIS A 58 -1.53 -8.41 0.78
C HIS A 58 -0.72 -7.10 0.70
N LEU A 59 -0.26 -6.62 1.87
CA LEU A 59 0.59 -5.43 1.94
C LEU A 59 1.94 -5.67 1.27
N VAL A 60 2.60 -6.79 1.58
CA VAL A 60 3.87 -7.18 0.95
C VAL A 60 3.71 -7.32 -0.57
N SER A 61 2.60 -7.93 -1.02
CA SER A 61 2.26 -8.03 -2.44
C SER A 61 2.10 -6.65 -3.10
N ALA A 62 1.48 -5.68 -2.40
CA ALA A 62 1.34 -4.32 -2.92
C ALA A 62 2.69 -3.62 -3.06
N PHE A 63 3.57 -3.71 -2.07
CA PHE A 63 4.92 -3.16 -2.16
C PHE A 63 5.75 -3.82 -3.27
N TRP A 64 5.62 -5.13 -3.42
CA TRP A 64 6.29 -5.89 -4.46
C TRP A 64 5.79 -5.49 -5.87
N ALA A 65 4.46 -5.36 -6.05
CA ALA A 65 3.87 -4.91 -7.32
C ALA A 65 4.28 -3.48 -7.68
N VAL A 66 4.26 -2.55 -6.72
CA VAL A 66 4.73 -1.17 -6.92
C VAL A 66 6.21 -1.14 -7.29
N ARG A 67 7.05 -1.96 -6.65
CA ARG A 67 8.48 -2.01 -6.95
C ARG A 67 8.77 -2.52 -8.35
N GLY A 68 8.16 -3.62 -8.76
CA GLY A 68 8.55 -4.35 -9.97
C GLY A 68 7.67 -4.10 -11.19
N TYR A 69 6.43 -3.70 -10.98
CA TYR A 69 5.42 -3.66 -12.04
C TYR A 69 4.50 -2.42 -11.93
N PRO A 70 5.08 -1.20 -11.75
CA PRO A 70 4.27 0.01 -11.47
C PRO A 70 3.31 0.36 -12.61
N GLU A 71 3.69 0.12 -13.87
CA GLU A 71 2.84 0.41 -15.04
C GLU A 71 1.63 -0.53 -15.12
N GLU A 72 1.85 -1.84 -14.97
CA GLU A 72 0.79 -2.84 -15.00
C GLU A 72 -0.17 -2.64 -13.83
N LEU A 73 0.37 -2.42 -12.63
CA LEU A 73 -0.43 -2.07 -11.45
C LEU A 73 -1.27 -0.81 -11.71
N GLY A 74 -0.67 0.23 -12.27
CA GLY A 74 -1.34 1.49 -12.59
C GLY A 74 -2.51 1.31 -13.56
N LYS A 75 -2.33 0.52 -14.62
CA LYS A 75 -3.41 0.19 -15.57
C LYS A 75 -4.59 -0.52 -14.89
N ARG A 76 -4.32 -1.52 -14.06
CA ARG A 76 -5.36 -2.26 -13.33
C ARG A 76 -6.07 -1.39 -12.29
N LEU A 77 -5.34 -0.54 -11.58
CA LEU A 77 -5.93 0.41 -10.64
C LEU A 77 -6.83 1.43 -11.35
N ALA A 78 -6.39 1.97 -12.48
CA ALA A 78 -7.18 2.93 -13.25
C ALA A 78 -8.49 2.30 -13.79
N ALA A 79 -8.43 1.06 -14.27
CA ALA A 79 -9.62 0.33 -14.71
C ALA A 79 -10.60 0.12 -13.56
N LEU A 80 -10.12 -0.38 -12.41
CA LEU A 80 -10.94 -0.62 -11.23
C LEU A 80 -11.53 0.67 -10.64
N GLU A 81 -10.78 1.77 -10.67
CA GLU A 81 -11.25 3.10 -10.28
C GLU A 81 -12.39 3.57 -11.17
N ALA A 82 -12.23 3.44 -12.49
CA ALA A 82 -13.26 3.84 -13.46
C ALA A 82 -14.55 3.01 -13.30
N GLU A 83 -14.42 1.69 -13.13
CA GLU A 83 -15.55 0.81 -12.88
C GLU A 83 -16.29 1.17 -11.59
N TYR A 84 -15.56 1.37 -10.50
CA TYR A 84 -16.13 1.74 -9.22
C TYR A 84 -16.83 3.11 -9.27
N ASN A 85 -16.16 4.11 -9.83
CA ASN A 85 -16.68 5.48 -9.89
C ASN A 85 -17.89 5.59 -10.84
N GLY A 86 -18.01 4.70 -11.83
CA GLY A 86 -19.14 4.60 -12.75
C GLY A 86 -20.26 3.65 -12.28
N ALA A 87 -20.07 2.91 -11.20
CA ALA A 87 -21.04 1.94 -10.73
C ALA A 87 -22.30 2.63 -10.17
N ALA A 88 -23.48 2.08 -10.44
CA ALA A 88 -24.74 2.54 -9.85
C ALA A 88 -24.85 2.18 -8.35
N ASP A 89 -24.19 1.09 -7.93
CA ASP A 89 -24.13 0.59 -6.56
C ASP A 89 -22.66 0.41 -6.12
N GLN A 90 -22.05 1.47 -5.59
CA GLN A 90 -20.69 1.44 -5.08
C GLN A 90 -20.54 0.60 -3.82
N GLU A 91 -21.58 0.50 -3.00
CA GLU A 91 -21.54 -0.35 -1.81
C GLU A 91 -21.49 -1.83 -2.20
N GLY A 92 -22.37 -2.27 -3.07
CA GLY A 92 -22.34 -3.64 -3.60
C GLY A 92 -21.04 -3.96 -4.32
N PHE A 93 -20.52 -3.02 -5.12
CA PHE A 93 -19.23 -3.15 -5.78
C PHE A 93 -18.10 -3.37 -4.75
N TYR A 94 -18.06 -2.53 -3.70
CA TYR A 94 -17.06 -2.66 -2.63
C TYR A 94 -17.11 -4.04 -1.97
N TYR A 95 -18.31 -4.50 -1.59
CA TYR A 95 -18.46 -5.80 -0.93
C TYR A 95 -18.13 -6.97 -1.84
N ARG A 96 -18.40 -6.87 -3.14
CA ARG A 96 -17.95 -7.88 -4.13
C ARG A 96 -16.43 -7.98 -4.13
N VAL A 97 -15.70 -6.87 -4.32
CA VAL A 97 -14.23 -6.87 -4.31
C VAL A 97 -13.67 -7.31 -2.95
N ARG A 98 -14.33 -6.93 -1.85
CA ARG A 98 -13.94 -7.36 -0.51
C ARG A 98 -14.05 -8.88 -0.33
N GLY A 99 -15.05 -9.51 -0.94
CA GLY A 99 -15.28 -10.96 -0.88
C GLY A 99 -14.31 -11.80 -1.72
N GLU A 100 -13.59 -11.18 -2.66
CA GLU A 100 -12.63 -11.89 -3.49
C GLU A 100 -11.48 -12.50 -2.68
N GLN A 101 -10.97 -13.64 -3.14
CA GLN A 101 -9.83 -14.35 -2.54
C GLN A 101 -8.73 -14.54 -3.58
N PRO A 102 -7.99 -13.48 -3.95
CA PRO A 102 -6.96 -13.55 -4.97
C PRO A 102 -5.80 -14.43 -4.51
N VAL A 103 -5.25 -15.20 -5.45
CA VAL A 103 -4.09 -16.07 -5.19
C VAL A 103 -2.78 -15.43 -5.64
N ASP A 104 -2.79 -14.68 -6.74
CA ASP A 104 -1.59 -14.03 -7.27
C ASP A 104 -1.30 -12.67 -6.62
N ALA A 105 -0.01 -12.30 -6.59
CA ALA A 105 0.46 -11.11 -5.90
C ALA A 105 -0.07 -9.80 -6.52
N MET A 106 -0.23 -9.73 -7.84
CA MET A 106 -0.71 -8.52 -8.51
C MET A 106 -2.18 -8.25 -8.17
N THR A 107 -3.03 -9.26 -8.21
CA THR A 107 -4.45 -9.10 -7.85
C THR A 107 -4.62 -8.81 -6.35
N LYS A 108 -3.79 -9.41 -5.47
CA LYS A 108 -3.71 -9.05 -4.05
C LYS A 108 -3.37 -7.57 -3.86
N ALA A 109 -2.40 -7.05 -4.62
CA ALA A 109 -1.98 -5.66 -4.57
C ALA A 109 -3.10 -4.69 -5.01
N VAL A 110 -3.71 -4.94 -6.16
CA VAL A 110 -4.84 -4.15 -6.69
C VAL A 110 -5.98 -4.12 -5.69
N ARG A 111 -6.39 -5.29 -5.19
CA ARG A 111 -7.47 -5.42 -4.20
C ARG A 111 -7.16 -4.68 -2.91
N LEU A 112 -5.94 -4.83 -2.34
CA LEU A 112 -5.56 -4.12 -1.13
C LEU A 112 -5.63 -2.61 -1.31
N ILE A 113 -5.05 -2.07 -2.39
CA ILE A 113 -5.01 -0.63 -2.64
C ILE A 113 -6.43 -0.06 -2.82
N PHE A 114 -7.29 -0.78 -3.54
CA PHE A 114 -8.69 -0.40 -3.70
C PHE A 114 -9.44 -0.39 -2.37
N LEU A 115 -9.41 -1.51 -1.61
CA LEU A 115 -10.11 -1.63 -0.34
C LEU A 115 -9.61 -0.62 0.69
N ASN A 116 -8.33 -0.30 0.66
CA ASN A 116 -7.74 0.74 1.50
C ASN A 116 -8.28 2.14 1.16
N ARG A 117 -8.61 2.41 -0.09
CA ARG A 117 -9.19 3.70 -0.51
C ARG A 117 -10.69 3.78 -0.30
N ALA A 118 -11.42 2.73 -0.68
CA ALA A 118 -12.88 2.70 -0.64
C ALA A 118 -13.44 2.34 0.75
N GLY A 119 -12.68 1.60 1.55
CA GLY A 119 -13.06 1.16 2.88
C GLY A 119 -13.07 2.27 3.94
N PHE A 120 -13.71 1.98 5.05
CA PHE A 120 -13.83 2.89 6.19
C PHE A 120 -12.45 3.28 6.75
N ASN A 121 -12.15 4.56 6.79
CA ASN A 121 -10.91 5.18 7.30
C ASN A 121 -9.60 4.63 6.72
N GLY A 122 -9.64 3.88 5.61
CA GLY A 122 -8.44 3.25 5.05
C GLY A 122 -7.88 2.13 5.93
N LEU A 123 -8.72 1.51 6.74
CA LEU A 123 -8.34 0.40 7.60
C LEU A 123 -8.07 -0.87 6.80
N TRP A 124 -7.18 -1.72 7.32
CA TRP A 124 -7.09 -3.12 6.97
C TRP A 124 -7.26 -3.95 8.23
N ARG A 125 -8.25 -4.82 8.24
CA ARG A 125 -8.53 -5.72 9.37
C ARG A 125 -9.08 -7.03 8.83
N GLU A 126 -8.62 -8.12 9.42
CA GLU A 126 -9.06 -9.47 9.09
C GLU A 126 -9.76 -10.11 10.29
N ASN A 127 -10.71 -10.98 10.03
CA ASN A 127 -11.31 -11.82 11.04
C ASN A 127 -10.41 -13.03 11.37
N LYS A 128 -10.85 -13.91 12.28
CA LYS A 128 -10.10 -15.12 12.66
C LYS A 128 -9.87 -16.12 11.51
N LYS A 129 -10.62 -15.96 10.40
CA LYS A 129 -10.47 -16.80 9.20
C LYS A 129 -9.52 -16.16 8.16
N GLY A 130 -8.92 -15.01 8.45
CA GLY A 130 -8.08 -14.25 7.51
C GLY A 130 -8.86 -13.47 6.45
N GLU A 131 -10.18 -13.31 6.63
CA GLU A 131 -11.00 -12.58 5.68
C GLU A 131 -11.05 -11.08 6.04
N MET A 132 -10.84 -10.21 5.07
CA MET A 132 -10.97 -8.76 5.23
C MET A 132 -12.40 -8.38 5.61
N ASN A 133 -12.57 -7.65 6.73
CA ASN A 133 -13.88 -7.38 7.33
C ASN A 133 -14.17 -5.91 7.61
N VAL A 134 -13.41 -4.99 7.01
CA VAL A 134 -13.68 -3.55 7.12
C VAL A 134 -14.93 -3.19 6.31
N PRO A 135 -15.86 -2.37 6.85
CA PRO A 135 -17.03 -1.95 6.11
C PRO A 135 -16.69 -0.92 5.02
N TRP A 136 -17.62 -0.73 4.10
CA TRP A 136 -17.55 0.33 3.10
C TRP A 136 -17.41 1.71 3.74
N GLY A 137 -16.59 2.57 3.15
CA GLY A 137 -16.31 3.93 3.65
C GLY A 137 -17.31 4.99 3.20
N LYS A 138 -18.42 4.60 2.57
CA LYS A 138 -19.48 5.48 2.02
C LYS A 138 -18.94 6.51 1.01
N LYS A 139 -17.92 6.14 0.26
CA LYS A 139 -17.31 7.01 -0.74
C LYS A 139 -17.88 6.67 -2.12
N THR A 140 -18.59 7.59 -2.72
CA THR A 140 -19.15 7.44 -4.07
C THR A 140 -18.13 7.75 -5.16
N GLN A 141 -17.03 8.41 -4.82
CA GLN A 141 -15.90 8.69 -5.71
C GLN A 141 -14.60 8.45 -4.96
N ILE A 142 -13.67 7.77 -5.60
CA ILE A 142 -12.32 7.52 -5.06
C ILE A 142 -11.28 7.90 -6.11
N ALA A 143 -10.05 8.19 -5.63
CA ALA A 143 -8.87 8.31 -6.47
C ALA A 143 -7.82 7.31 -5.98
N LEU A 144 -7.42 6.39 -6.82
CA LEU A 144 -6.34 5.43 -6.57
C LEU A 144 -4.97 6.05 -6.93
N PRO A 145 -3.86 5.49 -6.46
CA PRO A 145 -2.53 5.99 -6.81
C PRO A 145 -2.31 5.96 -8.33
N GLY A 146 -2.10 7.13 -8.91
CA GLY A 146 -1.82 7.27 -10.34
C GLY A 146 -0.36 6.98 -10.71
N PRO A 147 -0.02 6.99 -12.03
CA PRO A 147 1.28 6.59 -12.55
C PRO A 147 2.45 7.33 -11.92
N VAL A 148 2.32 8.64 -11.70
CA VAL A 148 3.39 9.46 -11.10
C VAL A 148 3.75 9.00 -9.69
N VAL A 149 2.73 8.71 -8.86
CA VAL A 149 2.94 8.24 -7.49
C VAL A 149 3.56 6.85 -7.47
N LEU A 150 3.06 5.95 -8.33
CA LEU A 150 3.57 4.59 -8.43
C LEU A 150 5.03 4.55 -8.91
N ASP A 151 5.39 5.36 -9.92
CA ASP A 151 6.77 5.47 -10.42
C ASP A 151 7.72 6.02 -9.34
N GLN A 152 7.32 7.08 -8.65
CA GLN A 152 8.13 7.62 -7.55
C GLN A 152 8.37 6.58 -6.44
N CYS A 153 7.32 5.85 -6.05
CA CYS A 153 7.43 4.78 -5.07
C CYS A 153 8.31 3.62 -5.57
N SER A 154 8.14 3.21 -6.84
CA SER A 154 8.96 2.16 -7.48
C SER A 154 10.45 2.50 -7.44
N ARG A 155 10.81 3.73 -7.85
CA ARG A 155 12.21 4.21 -7.80
C ARG A 155 12.77 4.18 -6.38
N ALA A 156 12.00 4.60 -5.39
CA ALA A 156 12.45 4.53 -4.00
C ALA A 156 12.66 3.08 -3.53
N LEU A 157 11.78 2.16 -3.94
CA LEU A 157 11.82 0.75 -3.59
C LEU A 157 12.88 -0.05 -4.35
N SER A 158 13.50 0.49 -5.41
CA SER A 158 14.50 -0.23 -6.22
C SER A 158 15.67 -0.77 -5.39
N LYS A 159 16.05 -0.06 -4.32
CA LYS A 159 17.13 -0.41 -3.38
C LYS A 159 16.67 -1.28 -2.20
N ALA A 160 15.40 -1.65 -2.13
CA ALA A 160 14.83 -2.40 -1.02
C ALA A 160 14.66 -3.89 -1.34
N SER A 161 15.02 -4.75 -0.39
CA SER A 161 14.56 -6.14 -0.34
C SER A 161 13.26 -6.18 0.47
N ILE A 162 12.21 -6.77 -0.09
CA ILE A 162 10.87 -6.81 0.51
C ILE A 162 10.55 -8.27 0.83
N ARG A 163 10.12 -8.56 2.08
CA ARG A 163 9.85 -9.92 2.56
C ARG A 163 8.57 -9.98 3.37
N ARG A 164 7.84 -11.08 3.23
CA ARG A 164 6.85 -11.48 4.23
C ARG A 164 7.59 -12.18 5.35
N MET A 165 7.38 -11.72 6.58
CA MET A 165 7.98 -12.32 7.78
C MET A 165 6.93 -12.32 8.90
N GLY A 166 6.78 -13.45 9.56
CA GLY A 166 5.91 -13.66 10.70
C GLY A 166 6.17 -15.03 11.30
#